data_6455519a239f450db5dc033899c5773f
#
_entry.id   6455519a239f450db5dc033899c5773f
#
_cell.length_a   1.000
_cell.length_b   1.000
_cell.length_c   1.000
_cell.angle_alpha   90.00
_cell.angle_beta   90.00
_cell.angle_gamma   90.00
#
_symmetry.space_group_name_H-M   'P 1'
#
loop_
_entity.id
_entity.type
_entity.pdbx_description
1 polymer ?
#
loop_
_entity_poly.entity_id
_entity_poly.type
_entity_poly.pdbx_seq_one_letter_code
_entity_poly.pdbx_strand_id
1 'polypeptide(L)'
;MAGRILDWRKELERWLRPFLERLGHKTRRRMCPVYIWGLIGPGDRKSIQPMAERIALGAYDQLHHFVSAGVWDVAPVETELLIQADKLVGGRDAVLVIDDTAVLKKGTHSVGVAPQYCSALGKIANCQTLVSLTLAHGEVPVMAAMRLFLPESWTDDRARLKRAGVPVEYRAARTKPEVALAEIDRVIAAGVRFGCIVADAGYGLSARFRQGLTARKLSWAVGIPRHVKVYPVDVQMIRPVARRGRPPQRIPDTLSVAAEDVLTTAKWQNISWRTGTKGKLRARFAAVRVRVADGSPQRIKDKTHQHLPGEQAWLIGEHRASGERKYYLANLPAKTDLRALAATIKARWVCEQAHQQLKEELGLDHFEGRSWQGLHRHALMTMIAYAFLQYRRLATARSKNLPK
;
A
#
# COMPACT_ATOMS: atom_id res chain seq x y z
N MET A 1 -16.18 -31.58 -15.54
CA MET A 1 -16.12 -30.40 -14.62
C MET A 1 -15.99 -30.78 -13.14
N ALA A 2 -16.67 -31.79 -12.63
CA ALA A 2 -16.61 -32.20 -11.22
C ALA A 2 -15.20 -32.56 -10.70
N GLY A 3 -14.37 -33.25 -11.49
CA GLY A 3 -13.00 -33.62 -11.08
C GLY A 3 -12.05 -32.42 -10.87
N ARG A 4 -12.20 -31.33 -11.62
CA ARG A 4 -11.42 -30.08 -11.44
C ARG A 4 -11.85 -29.29 -10.19
N ILE A 5 -13.12 -29.39 -9.79
CA ILE A 5 -13.66 -28.69 -8.61
C ILE A 5 -13.19 -29.39 -7.32
N LEU A 6 -13.12 -30.70 -7.31
CA LEU A 6 -12.59 -31.47 -6.16
C LEU A 6 -11.09 -31.24 -5.94
N ASP A 7 -10.34 -30.94 -7.00
CA ASP A 7 -8.88 -30.79 -6.93
C ASP A 7 -8.46 -29.47 -6.26
N TRP A 8 -9.09 -28.33 -6.62
CA TRP A 8 -8.70 -27.05 -6.03
C TRP A 8 -9.09 -26.90 -4.55
N ARG A 9 -10.13 -27.62 -4.06
CA ARG A 9 -10.48 -27.64 -2.63
C ARG A 9 -9.40 -28.33 -1.80
N LYS A 10 -8.92 -29.49 -2.24
CA LYS A 10 -7.81 -30.19 -1.59
C LYS A 10 -6.52 -29.36 -1.62
N GLU A 11 -6.34 -28.62 -2.69
CA GLU A 11 -5.21 -27.70 -2.83
C GLU A 11 -5.32 -26.51 -1.85
N LEU A 12 -6.53 -25.94 -1.70
CA LEU A 12 -6.83 -24.91 -0.72
C LEU A 12 -6.60 -25.41 0.71
N GLU A 13 -7.06 -26.60 1.06
CA GLU A 13 -6.86 -27.20 2.39
C GLU A 13 -5.37 -27.34 2.70
N ARG A 14 -4.57 -27.81 1.74
CA ARG A 14 -3.10 -27.89 1.88
C ARG A 14 -2.47 -26.52 2.05
N TRP A 15 -2.89 -25.55 1.25
CA TRP A 15 -2.44 -24.16 1.33
C TRP A 15 -2.75 -23.53 2.68
N LEU A 16 -3.93 -23.79 3.23
CA LEU A 16 -4.38 -23.21 4.49
C LEU A 16 -3.75 -23.84 5.74
N ARG A 17 -3.12 -25.00 5.64
CA ARG A 17 -2.58 -25.71 6.81
C ARG A 17 -1.75 -24.83 7.75
N PRO A 18 -0.74 -24.04 7.31
CA PRO A 18 0.05 -23.20 8.20
C PRO A 18 -0.79 -22.10 8.87
N PHE A 19 -1.80 -21.57 8.21
CA PHE A 19 -2.72 -20.59 8.80
C PHE A 19 -3.62 -21.21 9.86
N LEU A 20 -4.09 -22.45 9.64
CA LEU A 20 -4.95 -23.15 10.58
C LEU A 20 -4.21 -23.46 11.89
N GLU A 21 -2.93 -23.75 11.83
CA GLU A 21 -2.07 -23.94 13.01
C GLU A 21 -2.02 -22.69 13.89
N ARG A 22 -2.07 -21.49 13.30
CA ARG A 22 -2.08 -20.20 14.02
C ARG A 22 -3.42 -19.85 14.65
N LEU A 23 -4.52 -20.50 14.25
CA LEU A 23 -5.86 -20.20 14.76
C LEU A 23 -6.19 -20.85 16.11
N GLY A 24 -5.40 -21.81 16.58
CA GLY A 24 -5.51 -22.45 17.88
C GLY A 24 -6.73 -23.36 18.03
N HIS A 25 -7.94 -22.82 18.17
CA HIS A 25 -9.14 -23.57 18.53
C HIS A 25 -9.78 -24.34 17.35
N LYS A 26 -10.26 -25.58 17.59
CA LYS A 26 -10.85 -26.48 16.59
C LYS A 26 -11.96 -25.84 15.72
N THR A 27 -12.87 -25.08 16.35
CA THR A 27 -13.97 -24.41 15.62
C THR A 27 -13.45 -23.36 14.65
N ARG A 28 -12.41 -22.56 15.02
CA ARG A 28 -11.79 -21.58 14.13
C ARG A 28 -11.09 -22.24 12.96
N ARG A 29 -10.37 -23.34 13.22
CA ARG A 29 -9.73 -24.15 12.16
C ARG A 29 -10.75 -24.71 11.18
N ARG A 30 -11.96 -25.06 11.64
CA ARG A 30 -13.05 -25.52 10.77
C ARG A 30 -13.69 -24.39 9.98
N MET A 31 -13.92 -23.21 10.59
CA MET A 31 -14.61 -22.10 9.94
C MET A 31 -13.75 -21.31 8.96
N CYS A 32 -12.45 -21.24 9.16
CA CYS A 32 -11.53 -20.52 8.28
C CYS A 32 -11.57 -21.03 6.81
N PRO A 33 -11.40 -22.33 6.51
CA PRO A 33 -11.52 -22.83 5.15
C PRO A 33 -12.90 -22.59 4.54
N VAL A 34 -13.98 -22.75 5.34
CA VAL A 34 -15.36 -22.50 4.89
C VAL A 34 -15.54 -21.03 4.48
N TYR A 35 -15.04 -20.11 5.32
CA TYR A 35 -15.13 -18.68 5.02
C TYR A 35 -14.35 -18.31 3.74
N ILE A 36 -13.10 -18.77 3.62
CA ILE A 36 -12.25 -18.50 2.44
C ILE A 36 -12.87 -19.15 1.20
N TRP A 37 -13.42 -20.34 1.31
CA TRP A 37 -14.15 -20.96 0.21
C TRP A 37 -15.37 -20.11 -0.21
N GLY A 38 -16.10 -19.54 0.75
CA GLY A 38 -17.20 -18.63 0.47
C GLY A 38 -16.78 -17.37 -0.28
N LEU A 39 -15.58 -16.86 0.01
CA LEU A 39 -15.02 -15.71 -0.72
C LEU A 39 -14.62 -16.07 -2.16
N ILE A 40 -13.98 -17.22 -2.37
CA ILE A 40 -13.49 -17.66 -3.70
C ILE A 40 -14.63 -18.22 -4.56
N GLY A 41 -15.60 -18.87 -3.94
CA GLY A 41 -16.69 -19.59 -4.62
C GLY A 41 -17.61 -18.66 -5.42
N PRO A 42 -18.56 -19.24 -6.17
CA PRO A 42 -19.47 -18.47 -7.00
C PRO A 42 -20.41 -17.58 -6.18
N GLY A 43 -21.07 -16.63 -6.84
CA GLY A 43 -22.03 -15.69 -6.29
C GLY A 43 -21.46 -14.29 -6.08
N ASP A 44 -22.23 -13.28 -6.42
CA ASP A 44 -21.81 -11.88 -6.46
C ASP A 44 -21.71 -11.27 -5.05
N ARG A 45 -22.55 -11.71 -4.12
CA ARG A 45 -22.54 -11.23 -2.75
C ARG A 45 -21.72 -12.14 -1.83
N LYS A 46 -20.70 -11.58 -1.17
CA LYS A 46 -19.77 -12.28 -0.27
C LYS A 46 -19.98 -11.89 1.22
N SER A 47 -21.14 -11.32 1.58
CA SER A 47 -21.49 -11.15 3.00
C SER A 47 -21.88 -12.48 3.62
N ILE A 48 -21.86 -12.57 4.96
CA ILE A 48 -21.95 -13.85 5.70
C ILE A 48 -23.22 -14.63 5.38
N GLN A 49 -24.39 -13.95 5.31
CA GLN A 49 -25.66 -14.64 5.07
C GLN A 49 -25.69 -15.32 3.69
N PRO A 50 -25.47 -14.65 2.55
CA PRO A 50 -25.44 -15.30 1.25
C PRO A 50 -24.35 -16.38 1.13
N MET A 51 -23.23 -16.23 1.84
CA MET A 51 -22.21 -17.28 1.88
C MET A 51 -22.71 -18.52 2.63
N ALA A 52 -23.32 -18.34 3.82
CA ALA A 52 -23.84 -19.46 4.62
C ALA A 52 -24.90 -20.25 3.85
N GLU A 53 -25.83 -19.57 3.17
CA GLU A 53 -26.88 -20.19 2.37
C GLU A 53 -26.32 -21.06 1.23
N ARG A 54 -25.21 -20.63 0.61
CA ARG A 54 -24.63 -21.35 -0.54
C ARG A 54 -23.73 -22.50 -0.18
N ILE A 55 -22.97 -22.40 0.92
CA ILE A 55 -21.85 -23.31 1.17
C ILE A 55 -21.88 -24.01 2.53
N ALA A 56 -22.66 -23.50 3.45
CA ALA A 56 -22.67 -23.99 4.85
C ALA A 56 -24.05 -23.78 5.46
N LEU A 57 -25.08 -24.43 4.91
CA LEU A 57 -26.46 -24.37 5.40
C LEU A 57 -26.50 -24.61 6.93
N GLY A 58 -27.11 -23.68 7.67
CA GLY A 58 -27.18 -23.73 9.13
C GLY A 58 -25.91 -23.28 9.87
N ALA A 59 -24.84 -22.87 9.20
CA ALA A 59 -23.59 -22.40 9.82
C ALA A 59 -23.47 -20.88 9.92
N TYR A 60 -24.53 -20.10 9.69
CA TYR A 60 -24.51 -18.65 9.75
C TYR A 60 -23.90 -18.13 11.07
N ASP A 61 -24.41 -18.57 12.20
CA ASP A 61 -23.94 -18.12 13.52
C ASP A 61 -22.48 -18.47 13.76
N GLN A 62 -22.00 -19.60 13.26
CA GLN A 62 -20.61 -20.02 13.40
C GLN A 62 -19.68 -19.18 12.54
N LEU A 63 -20.06 -18.84 11.30
CA LEU A 63 -19.33 -17.95 10.41
C LEU A 63 -19.33 -16.51 10.95
N HIS A 64 -20.50 -16.04 11.41
CA HIS A 64 -20.62 -14.74 12.04
C HIS A 64 -19.76 -14.65 13.30
N HIS A 65 -19.82 -15.64 14.19
CA HIS A 65 -18.98 -15.68 15.38
C HIS A 65 -17.49 -15.71 15.03
N PHE A 66 -17.09 -16.48 14.03
CA PHE A 66 -15.69 -16.56 13.59
C PHE A 66 -15.12 -15.18 13.19
N VAL A 67 -15.87 -14.40 12.41
CA VAL A 67 -15.37 -13.10 11.89
C VAL A 67 -15.65 -11.96 12.86
N SER A 68 -16.87 -11.88 13.45
CA SER A 68 -17.33 -10.70 14.17
C SER A 68 -17.16 -10.79 15.68
N ALA A 69 -17.65 -11.87 16.32
CA ALA A 69 -17.80 -11.96 17.76
C ALA A 69 -16.72 -12.80 18.47
N GLY A 70 -16.08 -13.73 17.76
CA GLY A 70 -15.11 -14.64 18.35
C GLY A 70 -13.90 -13.89 18.94
N VAL A 71 -13.37 -14.40 20.05
CA VAL A 71 -12.17 -13.83 20.69
C VAL A 71 -10.93 -14.55 20.17
N TRP A 72 -10.25 -13.97 19.17
CA TRP A 72 -8.96 -14.47 18.65
C TRP A 72 -8.13 -13.35 18.05
N ASP A 73 -6.83 -13.49 18.22
CA ASP A 73 -5.84 -12.54 17.72
C ASP A 73 -5.53 -12.80 16.23
N VAL A 74 -5.54 -11.75 15.43
CA VAL A 74 -5.20 -11.80 14.00
C VAL A 74 -3.69 -11.84 13.77
N ALA A 75 -2.87 -11.32 14.68
CA ALA A 75 -1.46 -11.11 14.46
C ALA A 75 -0.66 -12.37 14.09
N PRO A 76 -0.88 -13.57 14.72
CA PRO A 76 -0.21 -14.79 14.28
C PRO A 76 -0.55 -15.20 12.84
N VAL A 77 -1.80 -14.98 12.42
CA VAL A 77 -2.28 -15.33 11.08
C VAL A 77 -1.79 -14.30 10.04
N GLU A 78 -1.74 -13.02 10.40
CA GLU A 78 -1.12 -11.97 9.59
C GLU A 78 0.38 -12.25 9.38
N THR A 79 1.11 -12.66 10.42
CA THR A 79 2.52 -13.06 10.30
C THR A 79 2.70 -14.24 9.35
N GLU A 80 1.82 -15.24 9.43
CA GLU A 80 1.87 -16.36 8.50
C GLU A 80 1.60 -15.91 7.05
N LEU A 81 0.66 -14.97 6.84
CA LEU A 81 0.43 -14.41 5.51
C LEU A 81 1.69 -13.72 4.96
N LEU A 82 2.43 -12.98 5.77
CA LEU A 82 3.70 -12.36 5.39
C LEU A 82 4.75 -13.40 4.98
N ILE A 83 4.87 -14.51 5.74
CA ILE A 83 5.78 -15.62 5.41
C ILE A 83 5.38 -16.25 4.05
N GLN A 84 4.09 -16.48 3.82
CA GLN A 84 3.62 -17.05 2.57
C GLN A 84 3.77 -16.05 1.40
N ALA A 85 3.55 -14.76 1.61
CA ALA A 85 3.79 -13.72 0.61
C ALA A 85 5.26 -13.68 0.18
N ASP A 86 6.19 -13.76 1.14
CA ASP A 86 7.63 -13.81 0.84
C ASP A 86 8.01 -15.05 0.03
N LYS A 87 7.46 -16.23 0.37
CA LYS A 87 7.69 -17.47 -0.40
C LYS A 87 7.17 -17.37 -1.84
N LEU A 88 6.07 -16.64 -2.07
CA LEU A 88 5.45 -16.50 -3.39
C LEU A 88 6.18 -15.49 -4.27
N VAL A 89 6.45 -14.32 -3.75
CA VAL A 89 6.87 -13.15 -4.52
C VAL A 89 7.98 -12.31 -3.87
N GLY A 90 8.55 -12.77 -2.74
CA GLY A 90 9.64 -12.07 -2.06
C GLY A 90 10.96 -12.16 -2.80
N GLY A 91 11.82 -11.15 -2.65
CA GLY A 91 13.16 -11.11 -3.24
C GLY A 91 13.67 -9.70 -3.48
N ARG A 92 14.92 -9.58 -3.96
CA ARG A 92 15.54 -8.28 -4.25
C ARG A 92 14.84 -7.50 -5.36
N ASP A 93 14.20 -8.20 -6.29
CA ASP A 93 13.47 -7.60 -7.41
C ASP A 93 11.99 -7.36 -7.10
N ALA A 94 11.54 -7.77 -5.91
CA ALA A 94 10.20 -7.49 -5.44
C ALA A 94 10.07 -6.03 -5.02
N VAL A 95 8.88 -5.46 -5.22
CA VAL A 95 8.50 -4.13 -4.74
C VAL A 95 7.44 -4.25 -3.66
N LEU A 96 7.54 -3.40 -2.64
CA LEU A 96 6.48 -3.22 -1.65
C LEU A 96 5.71 -1.95 -2.00
N VAL A 97 4.49 -2.11 -2.48
CA VAL A 97 3.63 -1.00 -2.90
C VAL A 97 2.77 -0.53 -1.74
N ILE A 98 2.81 0.76 -1.45
CA ILE A 98 1.98 1.41 -0.45
C ILE A 98 0.88 2.20 -1.16
N ASP A 99 -0.36 1.94 -0.79
CA ASP A 99 -1.53 2.62 -1.37
C ASP A 99 -2.72 2.60 -0.40
N ASP A 100 -3.83 3.22 -0.76
CA ASP A 100 -5.09 3.16 -0.03
C ASP A 100 -6.17 2.46 -0.84
N THR A 101 -7.10 1.81 -0.15
CA THR A 101 -8.36 1.43 -0.77
C THR A 101 -9.55 1.87 0.08
N ALA A 102 -10.53 2.52 -0.57
CA ALA A 102 -11.76 2.95 0.07
C ALA A 102 -12.84 1.88 -0.05
N VAL A 103 -13.54 1.62 1.05
CA VAL A 103 -14.72 0.75 1.13
C VAL A 103 -15.93 1.63 1.43
N LEU A 104 -16.81 1.79 0.45
CA LEU A 104 -18.01 2.65 0.56
C LEU A 104 -18.99 2.09 1.60
N LYS A 105 -19.62 2.99 2.35
CA LYS A 105 -20.63 2.64 3.36
C LYS A 105 -21.82 3.59 3.26
N LYS A 106 -23.03 3.05 3.38
CA LYS A 106 -24.27 3.84 3.45
C LYS A 106 -24.49 4.44 4.83
N GLY A 107 -24.17 3.67 5.88
CA GLY A 107 -24.41 4.05 7.29
C GLY A 107 -23.21 4.74 7.93
N THR A 108 -23.44 5.24 9.16
CA THR A 108 -22.44 6.00 9.94
C THR A 108 -21.82 5.23 11.10
N HIS A 109 -22.21 3.96 11.31
CA HIS A 109 -21.82 3.17 12.49
C HIS A 109 -20.62 2.25 12.27
N SER A 110 -20.23 1.97 11.02
CA SER A 110 -19.06 1.13 10.74
C SER A 110 -17.79 1.79 11.25
N VAL A 111 -16.87 1.03 11.87
CA VAL A 111 -15.62 1.56 12.42
C VAL A 111 -14.84 2.34 11.35
N GLY A 112 -14.35 3.54 11.70
CA GLY A 112 -13.53 4.38 10.80
C GLY A 112 -14.30 5.03 9.64
N VAL A 113 -15.63 4.86 9.57
CA VAL A 113 -16.44 5.48 8.50
C VAL A 113 -16.56 6.99 8.72
N ALA A 114 -16.29 7.74 7.67
CA ALA A 114 -16.44 9.20 7.60
C ALA A 114 -16.48 9.64 6.13
N PRO A 115 -16.91 10.89 5.84
CA PRO A 115 -16.67 11.51 4.55
C PRO A 115 -15.16 11.63 4.30
N GLN A 116 -14.65 10.91 3.31
CA GLN A 116 -13.23 10.87 2.92
C GLN A 116 -13.12 10.90 1.39
N TYR A 117 -12.00 11.37 0.87
CA TYR A 117 -11.76 11.30 -0.56
C TYR A 117 -11.65 9.84 -1.01
N CYS A 118 -12.50 9.48 -1.96
CA CYS A 118 -12.54 8.16 -2.58
C CYS A 118 -12.01 8.25 -4.01
N SER A 119 -10.80 7.79 -4.25
CA SER A 119 -10.12 7.86 -5.56
C SER A 119 -10.92 7.15 -6.67
N ALA A 120 -11.57 6.05 -6.35
CA ALA A 120 -12.41 5.30 -7.29
C ALA A 120 -13.63 6.11 -7.79
N LEU A 121 -14.11 7.08 -7.00
CA LEU A 121 -15.21 7.95 -7.35
C LEU A 121 -14.77 9.37 -7.76
N GLY A 122 -13.49 9.71 -7.56
CA GLY A 122 -12.96 11.06 -7.80
C GLY A 122 -13.58 12.16 -6.91
N LYS A 123 -14.25 11.78 -5.80
CA LYS A 123 -14.95 12.71 -4.90
C LYS A 123 -14.93 12.28 -3.45
N ILE A 124 -15.34 13.17 -2.55
CA ILE A 124 -15.60 12.85 -1.14
C ILE A 124 -16.83 11.93 -1.06
N ALA A 125 -16.72 10.82 -0.37
CA ALA A 125 -17.77 9.85 -0.14
C ALA A 125 -17.67 9.29 1.28
N ASN A 126 -18.80 8.79 1.81
CA ASN A 126 -18.85 8.12 3.09
C ASN A 126 -18.20 6.73 2.96
N CYS A 127 -17.02 6.58 3.50
CA CYS A 127 -16.23 5.34 3.33
C CYS A 127 -15.31 5.06 4.52
N GLN A 128 -14.84 3.82 4.58
CA GLN A 128 -13.71 3.38 5.36
C GLN A 128 -12.48 3.37 4.46
N THR A 129 -11.35 3.87 4.91
CA THR A 129 -10.09 3.82 4.13
C THR A 129 -9.13 2.83 4.78
N LEU A 130 -8.67 1.85 4.02
CA LEU A 130 -7.66 0.89 4.42
C LEU A 130 -6.32 1.28 3.79
N VAL A 131 -5.31 1.56 4.60
CA VAL A 131 -3.91 1.64 4.19
C VAL A 131 -3.46 0.23 3.86
N SER A 132 -2.96 0.01 2.65
CA SER A 132 -2.59 -1.31 2.14
C SER A 132 -1.12 -1.40 1.76
N LEU A 133 -0.53 -2.56 2.02
CA LEU A 133 0.80 -2.93 1.57
C LEU A 133 0.66 -4.14 0.65
N THR A 134 1.17 -4.02 -0.58
CA THR A 134 1.17 -5.09 -1.58
C THR A 134 2.59 -5.46 -1.92
N LEU A 135 2.99 -6.70 -1.64
CA LEU A 135 4.27 -7.25 -2.12
C LEU A 135 4.07 -7.76 -3.54
N ALA A 136 4.93 -7.37 -4.46
CA ALA A 136 4.79 -7.79 -5.85
C ALA A 136 6.13 -8.12 -6.50
N HIS A 137 6.15 -9.19 -7.30
CA HIS A 137 7.24 -9.51 -8.20
C HIS A 137 6.69 -9.58 -9.63
N GLY A 138 7.22 -8.72 -10.50
CA GLY A 138 6.68 -8.57 -11.85
C GLY A 138 5.20 -8.18 -11.82
N GLU A 139 4.34 -9.02 -12.37
CA GLU A 139 2.89 -8.80 -12.45
C GLU A 139 2.08 -9.62 -11.42
N VAL A 140 2.74 -10.17 -10.42
CA VAL A 140 2.08 -11.02 -9.40
C VAL A 140 2.07 -10.27 -8.07
N PRO A 141 0.94 -9.64 -7.69
CA PRO A 141 0.77 -9.00 -6.39
C PRO A 141 0.26 -9.98 -5.34
N VAL A 142 0.75 -9.84 -4.11
CA VAL A 142 0.21 -10.49 -2.92
C VAL A 142 0.00 -9.42 -1.84
N MET A 143 -1.21 -9.36 -1.29
CA MET A 143 -1.51 -8.40 -0.22
C MET A 143 -0.77 -8.79 1.06
N ALA A 144 0.10 -7.90 1.53
CA ALA A 144 0.90 -8.10 2.73
C ALA A 144 0.22 -7.54 4.00
N ALA A 145 -0.46 -6.41 3.88
CA ALA A 145 -1.19 -5.80 5.00
C ALA A 145 -2.35 -4.93 4.52
N MET A 146 -3.37 -4.84 5.38
CA MET A 146 -4.44 -3.84 5.30
C MET A 146 -4.76 -3.34 6.71
N ARG A 147 -4.62 -2.02 6.93
CA ARG A 147 -4.91 -1.40 8.22
C ARG A 147 -5.90 -0.25 8.08
N LEU A 148 -6.96 -0.27 8.88
CA LEU A 148 -7.95 0.80 8.87
C LEU A 148 -7.34 2.11 9.34
N PHE A 149 -7.49 3.14 8.54
CA PHE A 149 -7.22 4.52 8.92
C PHE A 149 -8.41 5.07 9.72
N LEU A 150 -8.12 5.69 10.87
CA LEU A 150 -9.12 6.35 11.70
C LEU A 150 -9.03 7.87 11.51
N PRO A 151 -10.06 8.50 10.91
CA PRO A 151 -10.16 9.96 10.83
C PRO A 151 -10.27 10.62 12.21
N GLU A 152 -9.95 11.91 12.31
CA GLU A 152 -10.02 12.72 13.54
C GLU A 152 -11.39 12.60 14.21
N SER A 153 -12.49 12.65 13.45
CA SER A 153 -13.86 12.44 13.94
C SER A 153 -14.09 11.10 14.69
N TRP A 154 -13.16 10.16 14.56
CA TRP A 154 -13.15 8.91 15.30
C TRP A 154 -12.18 8.95 16.47
N THR A 155 -10.98 9.48 16.29
CA THR A 155 -9.93 9.50 17.35
C THR A 155 -10.30 10.42 18.49
N ASP A 156 -11.14 11.43 18.25
CA ASP A 156 -11.65 12.36 19.24
C ASP A 156 -12.84 11.80 20.04
N ASP A 157 -13.52 10.75 19.56
CA ASP A 157 -14.64 10.09 20.24
C ASP A 157 -14.22 8.79 20.91
N ARG A 158 -13.73 8.87 22.13
CA ARG A 158 -13.29 7.72 22.93
C ARG A 158 -14.40 6.67 23.14
N ALA A 159 -15.66 7.12 23.30
CA ALA A 159 -16.79 6.23 23.51
C ALA A 159 -17.10 5.44 22.23
N ARG A 160 -17.03 6.09 21.08
CA ARG A 160 -17.21 5.47 19.76
C ARG A 160 -16.10 4.45 19.48
N LEU A 161 -14.83 4.79 19.74
CA LEU A 161 -13.70 3.87 19.64
C LEU A 161 -13.89 2.61 20.49
N LYS A 162 -14.31 2.78 21.76
CA LYS A 162 -14.57 1.67 22.68
C LYS A 162 -15.71 0.78 22.18
N ARG A 163 -16.83 1.37 21.76
CA ARG A 163 -17.98 0.59 21.21
C ARG A 163 -17.61 -0.21 19.98
N ALA A 164 -16.76 0.35 19.10
CA ALA A 164 -16.29 -0.35 17.91
C ALA A 164 -15.20 -1.39 18.19
N GLY A 165 -14.73 -1.53 19.42
CA GLY A 165 -13.69 -2.47 19.83
C GLY A 165 -12.31 -2.12 19.28
N VAL A 166 -12.01 -0.82 19.09
CA VAL A 166 -10.67 -0.39 18.64
C VAL A 166 -9.67 -0.66 19.76
N PRO A 167 -8.58 -1.41 19.50
CA PRO A 167 -7.53 -1.65 20.48
C PRO A 167 -6.84 -0.35 20.93
N VAL A 168 -6.33 -0.30 22.16
CA VAL A 168 -5.78 0.93 22.78
C VAL A 168 -4.65 1.52 21.95
N GLU A 169 -3.78 0.67 21.40
CA GLU A 169 -2.63 1.03 20.57
C GLU A 169 -2.98 1.70 19.23
N TYR A 170 -4.23 1.54 18.76
CA TYR A 170 -4.73 2.15 17.53
C TYR A 170 -5.64 3.36 17.76
N ARG A 171 -5.89 3.78 19.02
CA ARG A 171 -6.81 4.90 19.33
C ARG A 171 -6.19 6.28 19.13
N ALA A 172 -4.86 6.38 19.16
CA ALA A 172 -4.17 7.65 18.92
C ALA A 172 -4.35 8.10 17.45
N ALA A 173 -4.51 9.40 17.26
CA ALA A 173 -4.54 9.98 15.91
C ALA A 173 -3.22 9.69 15.17
N ARG A 174 -3.33 9.15 13.96
CA ARG A 174 -2.20 8.86 13.08
C ARG A 174 -2.56 9.26 11.67
N THR A 175 -1.61 9.80 10.95
CA THR A 175 -1.74 10.00 9.50
C THR A 175 -1.60 8.68 8.76
N LYS A 176 -2.12 8.61 7.53
CA LYS A 176 -1.94 7.41 6.68
C LYS A 176 -0.46 7.04 6.46
N PRO A 177 0.46 8.00 6.22
CA PRO A 177 1.89 7.73 6.18
C PRO A 177 2.44 7.09 7.46
N GLU A 178 2.01 7.52 8.65
CA GLU A 178 2.42 6.91 9.92
C GLU A 178 1.88 5.49 10.10
N VAL A 179 0.64 5.24 9.67
CA VAL A 179 0.07 3.89 9.63
C VAL A 179 0.89 3.01 8.67
N ALA A 180 1.23 3.51 7.49
CA ALA A 180 2.04 2.79 6.52
C ALA A 180 3.44 2.44 7.05
N LEU A 181 4.13 3.39 7.73
CA LEU A 181 5.44 3.13 8.33
C LEU A 181 5.37 2.03 9.40
N ALA A 182 4.33 2.02 10.23
CA ALA A 182 4.13 0.98 11.23
C ALA A 182 3.90 -0.41 10.60
N GLU A 183 3.12 -0.49 9.51
CA GLU A 183 2.92 -1.74 8.78
C GLU A 183 4.19 -2.18 8.03
N ILE A 184 5.00 -1.25 7.50
CA ILE A 184 6.33 -1.55 6.91
C ILE A 184 7.24 -2.18 7.97
N ASP A 185 7.26 -1.65 9.20
CA ASP A 185 8.04 -2.22 10.29
C ASP A 185 7.62 -3.66 10.61
N ARG A 186 6.32 -3.97 10.57
CA ARG A 186 5.82 -5.34 10.71
C ARG A 186 6.28 -6.27 9.58
N VAL A 187 6.23 -5.79 8.34
CA VAL A 187 6.70 -6.53 7.15
C VAL A 187 8.20 -6.86 7.27
N ILE A 188 9.00 -5.88 7.70
CA ILE A 188 10.45 -6.07 7.94
C ILE A 188 10.69 -7.06 9.09
N ALA A 189 9.98 -6.89 10.21
CA ALA A 189 10.11 -7.77 11.38
C ALA A 189 9.75 -9.24 11.06
N ALA A 190 8.84 -9.46 10.11
CA ALA A 190 8.50 -10.80 9.63
C ALA A 190 9.54 -11.38 8.63
N GLY A 191 10.60 -10.64 8.30
CA GLY A 191 11.67 -11.09 7.40
C GLY A 191 11.29 -11.09 5.92
N VAL A 192 10.26 -10.36 5.51
CA VAL A 192 9.84 -10.27 4.10
C VAL A 192 10.90 -9.53 3.28
N ARG A 193 11.26 -10.12 2.14
CA ARG A 193 12.30 -9.59 1.25
C ARG A 193 11.69 -8.76 0.12
N PHE A 194 12.18 -7.52 -0.02
CA PHE A 194 11.86 -6.64 -1.15
C PHE A 194 13.02 -5.69 -1.41
N GLY A 195 13.13 -5.18 -2.64
CA GLY A 195 14.23 -4.30 -3.04
C GLY A 195 13.88 -2.81 -3.02
N CYS A 196 12.59 -2.45 -3.17
CA CYS A 196 12.18 -1.06 -3.23
C CYS A 196 10.75 -0.87 -2.71
N ILE A 197 10.50 0.26 -2.06
CA ILE A 197 9.14 0.71 -1.71
C ILE A 197 8.66 1.69 -2.78
N VAL A 198 7.42 1.54 -3.22
CA VAL A 198 6.78 2.48 -4.12
C VAL A 198 5.44 2.95 -3.52
N ALA A 199 5.16 4.25 -3.64
CA ALA A 199 3.93 4.84 -3.12
C ALA A 199 3.42 5.96 -4.04
N ASP A 200 2.17 6.34 -3.87
CA ASP A 200 1.57 7.44 -4.61
C ASP A 200 1.96 8.83 -4.06
N ALA A 201 1.39 9.89 -4.66
CA ALA A 201 1.68 11.27 -4.26
C ALA A 201 1.07 11.65 -2.91
N GLY A 202 0.05 10.95 -2.43
CA GLY A 202 -0.53 11.15 -1.10
C GLY A 202 0.47 10.81 0.00
N TYR A 203 1.23 9.73 -0.18
CA TYR A 203 2.31 9.35 0.73
C TYR A 203 3.59 10.13 0.46
N GLY A 204 3.95 10.30 -0.82
CA GLY A 204 5.21 10.93 -1.20
C GLY A 204 5.29 12.43 -0.90
N LEU A 205 4.17 13.13 -0.72
CA LEU A 205 4.15 14.51 -0.25
C LEU A 205 4.70 14.63 1.18
N SER A 206 4.52 13.63 2.02
CA SER A 206 5.00 13.65 3.40
C SER A 206 6.52 13.53 3.49
N ALA A 207 7.22 14.61 3.89
CA ALA A 207 8.65 14.58 4.17
C ALA A 207 8.99 13.53 5.24
N ARG A 208 8.19 13.48 6.34
CA ARG A 208 8.37 12.50 7.41
C ARG A 208 8.28 11.05 6.91
N PHE A 209 7.42 10.78 5.93
CA PHE A 209 7.33 9.45 5.33
C PHE A 209 8.61 9.09 4.58
N ARG A 210 9.09 9.95 3.66
CA ARG A 210 10.32 9.73 2.90
C ARG A 210 11.54 9.58 3.82
N GLN A 211 11.69 10.48 4.79
CA GLN A 211 12.74 10.43 5.82
C GLN A 211 12.64 9.16 6.68
N GLY A 212 11.41 8.75 7.04
CA GLY A 212 11.16 7.50 7.75
C GLY A 212 11.60 6.25 6.97
N LEU A 213 11.39 6.23 5.65
CA LEU A 213 11.90 5.15 4.78
C LEU A 213 13.44 5.16 4.70
N THR A 214 14.04 6.34 4.54
CA THR A 214 15.50 6.49 4.51
C THR A 214 16.16 6.09 5.82
N ALA A 215 15.58 6.48 6.97
CA ALA A 215 16.07 6.10 8.30
C ALA A 215 16.09 4.56 8.50
N ARG A 216 15.19 3.84 7.82
CA ARG A 216 15.16 2.37 7.77
C ARG A 216 16.11 1.76 6.73
N LYS A 217 16.92 2.60 6.07
CA LYS A 217 17.85 2.21 4.99
C LYS A 217 17.14 1.53 3.80
N LEU A 218 15.90 1.91 3.54
CA LEU A 218 15.10 1.36 2.45
C LEU A 218 15.28 2.17 1.16
N SER A 219 15.35 1.47 0.03
CA SER A 219 15.20 2.11 -1.28
C SER A 219 13.72 2.43 -1.51
N TRP A 220 13.45 3.61 -2.06
CA TRP A 220 12.08 4.03 -2.33
C TRP A 220 11.96 4.89 -3.59
N ALA A 221 10.77 4.85 -4.20
CA ALA A 221 10.36 5.72 -5.28
C ALA A 221 8.88 6.10 -5.07
N VAL A 222 8.59 7.39 -4.89
CA VAL A 222 7.27 7.88 -4.50
C VAL A 222 6.78 8.97 -5.44
N GLY A 223 5.48 8.98 -5.74
CA GLY A 223 4.83 10.09 -6.43
C GLY A 223 4.92 11.38 -5.61
N ILE A 224 4.94 12.52 -6.27
CA ILE A 224 4.87 13.83 -5.62
C ILE A 224 3.99 14.79 -6.42
N PRO A 225 3.37 15.79 -5.79
CA PRO A 225 2.77 16.92 -6.47
C PRO A 225 3.82 17.76 -7.23
N ARG A 226 3.41 18.37 -8.33
CA ARG A 226 4.28 19.20 -9.20
C ARG A 226 5.00 20.35 -8.50
N HIS A 227 4.37 20.91 -7.47
CA HIS A 227 4.87 22.08 -6.72
C HIS A 227 5.86 21.74 -5.59
N VAL A 228 6.18 20.46 -5.37
CA VAL A 228 7.21 20.08 -4.38
C VAL A 228 8.52 20.75 -4.71
N LYS A 229 9.14 21.40 -3.70
CA LYS A 229 10.35 22.17 -3.88
C LYS A 229 11.60 21.30 -3.80
N VAL A 230 12.56 21.59 -4.68
CA VAL A 230 13.86 20.93 -4.73
C VAL A 230 14.96 21.96 -5.00
N TYR A 231 16.20 21.61 -4.68
CA TYR A 231 17.41 22.38 -4.98
C TYR A 231 18.24 21.67 -6.04
N PRO A 232 19.10 22.38 -6.77
CA PRO A 232 20.18 21.77 -7.54
C PRO A 232 21.01 20.83 -6.64
N VAL A 233 21.59 19.80 -7.24
CA VAL A 233 22.36 18.79 -6.48
C VAL A 233 23.61 19.38 -5.82
N ASP A 234 24.18 20.40 -6.44
CA ASP A 234 25.42 21.11 -6.08
C ASP A 234 25.18 22.33 -5.17
N VAL A 235 23.94 22.59 -4.72
CA VAL A 235 23.61 23.67 -3.81
C VAL A 235 24.55 23.71 -2.60
N GLN A 236 25.13 24.89 -2.33
CA GLN A 236 26.07 25.11 -1.24
C GLN A 236 25.39 25.79 -0.05
N MET A 237 25.83 25.43 1.16
CA MET A 237 25.39 26.09 2.37
C MET A 237 26.38 27.21 2.74
N ILE A 238 26.05 28.44 2.42
CA ILE A 238 26.87 29.62 2.65
C ILE A 238 26.52 30.32 4.00
N ARG A 239 27.47 31.04 4.58
CA ARG A 239 27.24 31.94 5.71
C ARG A 239 27.02 33.36 5.20
N PRO A 240 25.86 33.97 5.42
CA PRO A 240 25.69 35.38 5.12
C PRO A 240 26.67 36.24 5.93
N VAL A 241 27.10 37.37 5.36
CA VAL A 241 27.99 38.32 6.05
C VAL A 241 27.23 38.89 7.27
N ALA A 242 27.77 38.67 8.47
CA ALA A 242 27.21 39.21 9.70
C ALA A 242 27.50 40.72 9.77
N ARG A 243 26.49 41.56 10.00
CA ARG A 243 26.69 43.01 10.21
C ARG A 243 26.91 43.34 11.68
N ARG A 244 26.23 42.78 12.64
CA ARG A 244 26.44 42.82 14.11
C ARG A 244 25.52 41.75 14.78
N GLY A 245 25.91 41.19 15.90
CA GLY A 245 25.09 40.27 16.70
C GLY A 245 25.43 38.78 16.52
N ARG A 246 24.46 37.88 16.83
CA ARG A 246 24.64 36.43 16.73
C ARG A 246 25.06 36.02 15.29
N PRO A 247 26.02 35.10 15.12
CA PRO A 247 26.43 34.64 13.81
C PRO A 247 25.21 34.10 13.03
N PRO A 248 25.01 34.51 11.75
CA PRO A 248 23.91 34.10 10.95
C PRO A 248 23.98 32.60 10.68
N GLN A 249 22.81 31.95 10.65
CA GLN A 249 22.71 30.54 10.24
C GLN A 249 23.12 30.39 8.77
N ARG A 250 23.70 29.24 8.44
CA ARG A 250 23.98 28.90 7.04
C ARG A 250 22.68 28.84 6.24
N ILE A 251 22.69 29.40 5.05
CA ILE A 251 21.59 29.41 4.10
C ILE A 251 22.04 28.79 2.77
N PRO A 252 21.13 28.21 1.97
CA PRO A 252 21.44 27.83 0.60
C PRO A 252 21.87 29.04 -0.23
N ASP A 253 22.84 28.86 -1.12
CA ASP A 253 23.31 29.88 -2.08
C ASP A 253 22.29 30.17 -3.19
N THR A 254 21.31 29.31 -3.36
CA THR A 254 20.23 29.45 -4.33
C THR A 254 18.87 29.13 -3.70
N LEU A 255 17.78 29.56 -4.36
CA LEU A 255 16.41 29.26 -3.93
C LEU A 255 15.96 27.89 -4.40
N SER A 256 15.09 27.25 -3.62
CA SER A 256 14.41 26.04 -4.06
C SER A 256 13.38 26.35 -5.13
N VAL A 257 13.27 25.50 -6.14
CA VAL A 257 12.33 25.63 -7.26
C VAL A 257 11.34 24.47 -7.29
N ALA A 258 10.20 24.62 -7.98
CA ALA A 258 9.23 23.54 -8.07
C ALA A 258 9.76 22.39 -8.96
N ALA A 259 9.36 21.18 -8.66
CA ALA A 259 9.73 20.00 -9.43
C ALA A 259 9.37 20.12 -10.92
N GLU A 260 8.22 20.73 -11.21
CA GLU A 260 7.80 20.97 -12.60
C GLU A 260 8.76 21.91 -13.35
N ASP A 261 9.25 22.96 -12.68
CA ASP A 261 10.16 23.96 -13.29
C ASP A 261 11.51 23.33 -13.64
N VAL A 262 12.07 22.49 -12.74
CA VAL A 262 13.32 21.76 -12.98
C VAL A 262 13.21 20.86 -14.22
N LEU A 263 12.08 20.20 -14.39
CA LEU A 263 11.87 19.27 -15.50
C LEU A 263 11.51 19.95 -16.82
N THR A 264 11.28 21.26 -16.83
CA THR A 264 11.04 22.03 -18.07
C THR A 264 12.24 21.96 -19.01
N THR A 265 13.46 22.05 -18.48
CA THR A 265 14.72 22.03 -19.23
C THR A 265 15.34 20.63 -19.33
N ALA A 266 14.72 19.61 -18.74
CA ALA A 266 15.27 18.25 -18.70
C ALA A 266 15.19 17.56 -20.07
N LYS A 267 16.10 16.61 -20.31
CA LYS A 267 16.09 15.78 -21.54
C LYS A 267 15.05 14.65 -21.42
N TRP A 268 13.98 14.77 -22.17
CA TRP A 268 12.92 13.77 -22.21
C TRP A 268 13.21 12.68 -23.25
N GLN A 269 13.02 11.39 -22.84
CA GLN A 269 13.26 10.21 -23.67
C GLN A 269 12.03 9.30 -23.67
N ASN A 270 11.76 8.65 -24.81
CA ASN A 270 10.72 7.62 -24.92
C ASN A 270 11.23 6.32 -24.27
N ILE A 271 10.59 5.90 -23.20
CA ILE A 271 10.93 4.68 -22.47
C ILE A 271 9.77 3.69 -22.55
N SER A 272 10.08 2.45 -22.92
CA SER A 272 9.17 1.32 -22.77
C SER A 272 9.60 0.52 -21.53
N TRP A 273 8.72 0.42 -20.54
CA TRP A 273 9.02 -0.28 -19.30
C TRP A 273 8.44 -1.69 -19.23
N ARG A 274 7.44 -2.02 -20.07
CA ARG A 274 6.76 -3.32 -20.07
C ARG A 274 6.05 -3.58 -21.39
N THR A 275 5.88 -4.87 -21.74
CA THR A 275 4.95 -5.29 -22.78
C THR A 275 3.62 -5.70 -22.12
N GLY A 276 2.54 -5.04 -22.47
CA GLY A 276 1.19 -5.40 -22.07
C GLY A 276 0.48 -6.24 -23.14
N THR A 277 -0.78 -6.63 -22.88
CA THR A 277 -1.61 -7.42 -23.81
C THR A 277 -1.85 -6.72 -25.15
N LYS A 278 -1.89 -5.39 -25.17
CA LYS A 278 -2.10 -4.55 -26.36
C LYS A 278 -0.80 -3.96 -26.95
N GLY A 279 0.37 -4.48 -26.57
CA GLY A 279 1.67 -4.01 -27.03
C GLY A 279 2.53 -3.32 -25.95
N LYS A 280 3.60 -2.66 -26.37
CA LYS A 280 4.56 -2.02 -25.47
C LYS A 280 3.94 -0.82 -24.74
N LEU A 281 3.97 -0.83 -23.42
CA LEU A 281 3.64 0.33 -22.58
C LEU A 281 4.81 1.30 -22.56
N ARG A 282 4.58 2.52 -23.03
CA ARG A 282 5.60 3.54 -23.19
C ARG A 282 5.08 4.93 -22.84
N ALA A 283 5.97 5.79 -22.36
CA ALA A 283 5.74 7.22 -22.17
C ALA A 283 7.08 7.95 -22.31
N ARG A 284 7.04 9.28 -22.29
CA ARG A 284 8.27 10.09 -22.20
C ARG A 284 8.64 10.25 -20.73
N PHE A 285 9.90 10.02 -20.42
CA PHE A 285 10.46 10.22 -19.09
C PHE A 285 11.67 11.14 -19.14
N ALA A 286 11.87 11.89 -18.05
CA ALA A 286 13.08 12.63 -17.77
C ALA A 286 13.48 12.40 -16.31
N ALA A 287 14.76 12.43 -15.99
CA ALA A 287 15.25 12.34 -14.63
C ALA A 287 16.45 13.27 -14.41
N VAL A 288 16.47 13.93 -13.26
CA VAL A 288 17.49 14.85 -12.82
C VAL A 288 17.86 14.57 -11.37
N ARG A 289 19.13 14.65 -11.02
CA ARG A 289 19.57 14.59 -9.61
C ARG A 289 19.30 15.92 -8.94
N VAL A 290 18.68 15.88 -7.76
CA VAL A 290 18.31 17.05 -6.97
C VAL A 290 18.56 16.82 -5.50
N ARG A 291 18.49 17.88 -4.69
CA ARG A 291 18.31 17.75 -3.24
C ARG A 291 16.88 18.17 -2.87
N VAL A 292 16.20 17.35 -2.09
CA VAL A 292 14.81 17.64 -1.72
C VAL A 292 14.78 18.81 -0.73
N ALA A 293 13.85 19.76 -0.90
CA ALA A 293 13.68 20.88 0.04
C ALA A 293 12.82 20.44 1.23
N ASP A 294 13.32 19.49 2.03
CA ASP A 294 12.62 18.91 3.18
C ASP A 294 13.51 18.78 4.44
N GLY A 295 14.63 19.47 4.48
CA GLY A 295 15.44 19.65 5.68
C GLY A 295 14.74 20.53 6.72
N SER A 296 15.48 20.97 7.74
CA SER A 296 14.96 21.84 8.79
C SER A 296 14.32 23.12 8.22
N PRO A 297 13.17 23.56 8.76
CA PRO A 297 12.55 24.80 8.30
C PRO A 297 13.43 25.98 8.67
N GLN A 298 13.58 26.92 7.75
CA GLN A 298 14.33 28.17 7.96
C GLN A 298 13.44 29.37 7.64
N ARG A 299 13.41 30.34 8.54
CA ARG A 299 12.72 31.60 8.31
C ARG A 299 13.58 32.51 7.43
N ILE A 300 13.08 32.86 6.24
CA ILE A 300 13.68 33.86 5.37
C ILE A 300 13.11 35.24 5.72
N LYS A 301 13.88 36.33 5.43
CA LYS A 301 13.53 37.72 5.78
C LYS A 301 12.10 38.14 5.39
N ASP A 302 11.54 37.58 4.33
CA ASP A 302 10.23 37.96 3.76
C ASP A 302 9.04 37.17 4.32
N LYS A 303 9.13 36.67 5.56
CA LYS A 303 8.08 35.88 6.24
C LYS A 303 7.73 34.54 5.58
N THR A 304 8.40 34.13 4.53
CA THR A 304 8.24 32.81 3.92
C THR A 304 9.10 31.78 4.66
N HIS A 305 8.53 30.58 4.88
CA HIS A 305 9.30 29.47 5.40
C HIS A 305 9.88 28.67 4.25
N GLN A 306 11.20 28.55 4.22
CA GLN A 306 11.90 27.66 3.29
C GLN A 306 12.52 26.51 4.07
N HIS A 307 12.41 25.31 3.52
CA HIS A 307 13.13 24.16 4.06
C HIS A 307 14.55 24.14 3.50
N LEU A 308 15.52 23.77 4.35
CA LEU A 308 16.90 23.56 3.93
C LEU A 308 17.00 22.37 2.97
N PRO A 309 18.09 22.29 2.16
CA PRO A 309 18.36 21.12 1.34
C PRO A 309 18.46 19.84 2.19
N GLY A 310 17.62 18.88 1.91
CA GLY A 310 17.65 17.54 2.48
C GLY A 310 18.60 16.61 1.71
N GLU A 311 18.25 15.32 1.65
CA GLU A 311 19.05 14.32 0.96
C GLU A 311 18.96 14.42 -0.56
N GLN A 312 19.96 13.82 -1.23
CA GLN A 312 19.95 13.70 -2.69
C GLN A 312 18.95 12.65 -3.14
N ALA A 313 18.19 12.96 -4.18
CA ALA A 313 17.24 12.05 -4.80
C ALA A 313 17.22 12.24 -6.32
N TRP A 314 16.63 11.29 -7.02
CA TRP A 314 16.18 11.46 -8.39
C TRP A 314 14.84 12.20 -8.38
N LEU A 315 14.75 13.28 -9.14
CA LEU A 315 13.47 13.85 -9.56
C LEU A 315 13.15 13.29 -10.94
N ILE A 316 12.01 12.60 -11.05
CA ILE A 316 11.63 11.91 -12.28
C ILE A 316 10.30 12.51 -12.77
N GLY A 317 10.23 12.83 -14.06
CA GLY A 317 9.01 13.23 -14.76
C GLY A 317 8.50 12.13 -15.67
N GLU A 318 7.20 11.92 -15.71
CA GLU A 318 6.48 11.11 -16.68
C GLU A 318 5.54 12.01 -17.48
N HIS A 319 5.61 11.96 -18.81
CA HIS A 319 4.69 12.63 -19.72
C HIS A 319 3.99 11.59 -20.58
N ARG A 320 2.71 11.41 -20.34
CA ARG A 320 1.85 10.42 -21.00
C ARG A 320 1.34 10.93 -22.35
N ALA A 321 0.92 10.02 -23.20
CA ALA A 321 0.29 10.36 -24.48
C ALA A 321 -1.01 11.18 -24.32
N SER A 322 -1.69 11.07 -23.17
CA SER A 322 -2.86 11.89 -22.81
C SER A 322 -2.54 13.36 -22.50
N GLY A 323 -1.26 13.76 -22.46
CA GLY A 323 -0.81 15.07 -21.99
C GLY A 323 -0.62 15.16 -20.48
N GLU A 324 -1.04 14.15 -19.72
CA GLU A 324 -0.85 14.12 -18.26
C GLU A 324 0.63 14.08 -17.90
N ARG A 325 1.05 14.92 -16.96
CA ARG A 325 2.39 14.92 -16.36
C ARG A 325 2.33 14.45 -14.92
N LYS A 326 3.22 13.51 -14.57
CA LYS A 326 3.40 13.03 -13.19
C LYS A 326 4.85 13.21 -12.75
N TYR A 327 5.03 13.40 -11.45
CA TYR A 327 6.32 13.70 -10.84
C TYR A 327 6.59 12.72 -9.72
N TYR A 328 7.86 12.33 -9.56
CA TYR A 328 8.28 11.35 -8.57
C TYR A 328 9.63 11.73 -7.98
N LEU A 329 9.86 11.32 -6.74
CA LEU A 329 11.18 11.32 -6.11
C LEU A 329 11.61 9.87 -5.84
N ALA A 330 12.92 9.59 -5.97
CA ALA A 330 13.48 8.30 -5.64
C ALA A 330 14.89 8.44 -5.05
N ASN A 331 15.20 7.67 -3.99
CA ASN A 331 16.55 7.60 -3.40
C ASN A 331 17.43 6.52 -4.01
N LEU A 332 17.06 6.02 -5.18
CA LEU A 332 17.82 4.99 -5.89
C LEU A 332 19.24 5.45 -6.22
N PRO A 333 20.21 4.52 -6.39
CA PRO A 333 21.60 4.85 -6.66
C PRO A 333 21.80 5.84 -7.81
N ALA A 334 22.80 6.71 -7.73
CA ALA A 334 23.06 7.75 -8.73
C ALA A 334 23.32 7.21 -10.14
N LYS A 335 23.80 5.96 -10.27
CA LYS A 335 24.04 5.27 -11.54
C LYS A 335 22.82 4.54 -12.12
N THR A 336 21.65 4.64 -11.47
CA THR A 336 20.42 4.02 -11.97
C THR A 336 20.00 4.65 -13.29
N ASP A 337 19.83 3.87 -14.33
CA ASP A 337 19.41 4.35 -15.63
C ASP A 337 17.92 4.74 -15.67
N LEU A 338 17.55 5.55 -16.67
CA LEU A 338 16.20 6.09 -16.79
C LEU A 338 15.14 5.00 -16.98
N ARG A 339 15.49 3.87 -17.62
CA ARG A 339 14.57 2.75 -17.83
C ARG A 339 14.28 2.02 -16.52
N ALA A 340 15.30 1.80 -15.69
CA ALA A 340 15.12 1.20 -14.36
C ALA A 340 14.31 2.12 -13.44
N LEU A 341 14.56 3.44 -13.46
CA LEU A 341 13.74 4.42 -12.74
C LEU A 341 12.27 4.36 -13.19
N ALA A 342 12.01 4.37 -14.50
CA ALA A 342 10.67 4.27 -15.05
C ALA A 342 9.98 2.95 -14.68
N ALA A 343 10.68 1.82 -14.76
CA ALA A 343 10.15 0.50 -14.40
C ALA A 343 9.75 0.47 -12.92
N THR A 344 10.60 1.00 -12.03
CA THR A 344 10.33 1.04 -10.58
C THR A 344 9.08 1.84 -10.26
N ILE A 345 8.94 3.08 -10.75
CA ILE A 345 7.76 3.90 -10.44
C ILE A 345 6.49 3.33 -11.07
N LYS A 346 6.61 2.65 -12.20
CA LYS A 346 5.47 2.02 -12.89
C LYS A 346 5.05 0.69 -12.27
N ALA A 347 5.86 0.07 -11.41
CA ALA A 347 5.50 -1.16 -10.71
C ALA A 347 4.28 -0.99 -9.78
N ARG A 348 3.95 0.24 -9.35
CA ARG A 348 2.79 0.53 -8.48
C ARG A 348 1.44 0.06 -9.07
N TRP A 349 1.29 -0.01 -10.40
CA TRP A 349 0.01 -0.35 -11.03
C TRP A 349 -0.59 -1.69 -10.57
N VAL A 350 0.22 -2.63 -10.11
CA VAL A 350 -0.24 -3.96 -9.69
C VAL A 350 -1.14 -3.94 -8.47
N CYS A 351 -0.99 -2.92 -7.58
CA CYS A 351 -1.85 -2.79 -6.40
C CYS A 351 -3.27 -2.34 -6.78
N GLU A 352 -3.42 -1.51 -7.82
CA GLU A 352 -4.73 -1.07 -8.30
C GLU A 352 -5.55 -2.27 -8.79
N GLN A 353 -4.92 -3.17 -9.56
CA GLN A 353 -5.53 -4.44 -9.99
C GLN A 353 -5.86 -5.35 -8.80
N ALA A 354 -4.95 -5.45 -7.82
CA ALA A 354 -5.19 -6.24 -6.63
C ALA A 354 -6.39 -5.71 -5.82
N HIS A 355 -6.48 -4.39 -5.62
CA HIS A 355 -7.61 -3.77 -4.93
C HIS A 355 -8.94 -4.01 -5.66
N GLN A 356 -8.94 -3.92 -6.99
CA GLN A 356 -10.13 -4.20 -7.78
C GLN A 356 -10.59 -5.65 -7.59
N GLN A 357 -9.69 -6.62 -7.75
CA GLN A 357 -10.01 -8.04 -7.58
C GLN A 357 -10.47 -8.39 -6.16
N LEU A 358 -9.84 -7.80 -5.14
CA LEU A 358 -10.26 -7.99 -3.75
C LEU A 358 -11.69 -7.52 -3.49
N LYS A 359 -12.13 -6.44 -4.13
CA LYS A 359 -13.50 -5.93 -3.99
C LYS A 359 -14.48 -6.71 -4.88
N GLU A 360 -14.24 -6.74 -6.18
CA GLU A 360 -15.18 -7.27 -7.17
C GLU A 360 -15.31 -8.79 -7.10
N GLU A 361 -14.18 -9.51 -6.90
CA GLU A 361 -14.18 -10.97 -6.94
C GLU A 361 -14.30 -11.59 -5.53
N LEU A 362 -13.62 -11.01 -4.53
CA LEU A 362 -13.52 -11.59 -3.19
C LEU A 362 -14.35 -10.84 -2.13
N GLY A 363 -15.04 -9.74 -2.49
CA GLY A 363 -15.99 -9.04 -1.64
C GLY A 363 -15.37 -8.35 -0.43
N LEU A 364 -14.17 -7.77 -0.55
CA LEU A 364 -13.55 -6.98 0.52
C LEU A 364 -14.48 -5.88 1.05
N ASP A 365 -15.31 -5.29 0.19
CA ASP A 365 -16.27 -4.24 0.52
C ASP A 365 -17.66 -4.76 0.95
N HIS A 366 -17.88 -6.10 0.92
CA HIS A 366 -19.13 -6.72 1.32
C HIS A 366 -19.26 -6.97 2.83
N PHE A 367 -18.26 -6.60 3.63
CA PHE A 367 -18.36 -6.71 5.08
C PHE A 367 -19.35 -5.69 5.65
N GLU A 368 -20.39 -6.18 6.33
CA GLU A 368 -21.49 -5.38 6.90
C GLU A 368 -21.32 -5.09 8.39
N GLY A 369 -20.33 -5.71 9.03
CA GLY A 369 -20.05 -5.54 10.45
C GLY A 369 -19.54 -4.14 10.81
N ARG A 370 -19.64 -3.80 12.11
CA ARG A 370 -19.34 -2.45 12.62
C ARG A 370 -18.05 -2.40 13.45
N SER A 371 -17.51 -3.57 13.84
CA SER A 371 -16.37 -3.66 14.76
C SER A 371 -15.02 -3.61 14.05
N TRP A 372 -14.02 -3.12 14.75
CA TRP A 372 -12.60 -3.15 14.34
C TRP A 372 -12.12 -4.56 14.03
N GLN A 373 -12.37 -5.49 14.96
CA GLN A 373 -11.94 -6.88 14.82
C GLN A 373 -12.57 -7.55 13.61
N GLY A 374 -13.89 -7.37 13.43
CA GLY A 374 -14.60 -7.97 12.31
C GLY A 374 -14.08 -7.50 10.96
N LEU A 375 -13.84 -6.18 10.80
CA LEU A 375 -13.27 -5.63 9.57
C LEU A 375 -11.88 -6.20 9.26
N HIS A 376 -10.97 -6.21 10.25
CA HIS A 376 -9.61 -6.72 10.03
C HIS A 376 -9.57 -8.24 9.78
N ARG A 377 -10.44 -9.00 10.44
CA ARG A 377 -10.56 -10.44 10.17
C ARG A 377 -11.10 -10.73 8.78
N HIS A 378 -12.13 -9.99 8.35
CA HIS A 378 -12.64 -10.11 6.99
C HIS A 378 -11.58 -9.74 5.96
N ALA A 379 -10.90 -8.61 6.14
CA ALA A 379 -9.80 -8.19 5.27
C ALA A 379 -8.68 -9.24 5.22
N LEU A 380 -8.30 -9.80 6.38
CA LEU A 380 -7.28 -10.87 6.45
C LEU A 380 -7.71 -12.13 5.70
N MET A 381 -8.95 -12.60 5.88
CA MET A 381 -9.45 -13.75 5.12
C MET A 381 -9.49 -13.47 3.62
N THR A 382 -9.84 -12.27 3.22
CA THR A 382 -9.84 -11.83 1.82
C THR A 382 -8.41 -11.80 1.24
N MET A 383 -7.43 -11.29 2.01
CA MET A 383 -6.01 -11.31 1.62
C MET A 383 -5.46 -12.74 1.48
N ILE A 384 -5.81 -13.66 2.39
CA ILE A 384 -5.41 -15.08 2.31
C ILE A 384 -6.04 -15.75 1.09
N ALA A 385 -7.32 -15.50 0.83
CA ALA A 385 -8.01 -16.00 -0.37
C ALA A 385 -7.29 -15.50 -1.66
N TYR A 386 -6.94 -14.22 -1.70
CA TYR A 386 -6.21 -13.62 -2.81
C TYR A 386 -4.82 -14.24 -2.99
N ALA A 387 -4.08 -14.42 -1.91
CA ALA A 387 -2.76 -15.05 -1.94
C ALA A 387 -2.82 -16.50 -2.48
N PHE A 388 -3.87 -17.26 -2.12
CA PHE A 388 -4.11 -18.59 -2.69
C PHE A 388 -4.34 -18.53 -4.22
N LEU A 389 -5.10 -17.56 -4.71
CA LEU A 389 -5.30 -17.39 -6.15
C LEU A 389 -3.99 -17.07 -6.88
N GLN A 390 -3.13 -16.25 -6.28
CA GLN A 390 -1.80 -15.97 -6.84
C GLN A 390 -0.88 -17.19 -6.78
N TYR A 391 -0.91 -17.97 -5.70
CA TYR A 391 -0.22 -19.25 -5.60
C TYR A 391 -0.60 -20.18 -6.77
N ARG A 392 -1.89 -20.35 -7.07
CA ARG A 392 -2.36 -21.16 -8.20
C ARG A 392 -1.93 -20.61 -9.55
N ARG A 393 -1.97 -19.27 -9.72
CA ARG A 393 -1.48 -18.59 -10.93
C ARG A 393 -0.01 -18.91 -11.19
N LEU A 394 0.83 -18.84 -10.17
CA LEU A 394 2.25 -19.15 -10.24
C LEU A 394 2.50 -20.64 -10.52
N ALA A 395 1.77 -21.55 -9.88
CA ALA A 395 1.88 -22.99 -10.12
C ALA A 395 1.54 -23.35 -11.57
N THR A 396 0.45 -22.77 -12.11
CA THR A 396 0.05 -22.96 -13.50
C THR A 396 1.07 -22.41 -14.51
N ALA A 397 1.68 -21.25 -14.20
CA ALA A 397 2.72 -20.67 -15.05
C ALA A 397 3.98 -21.55 -15.09
N ARG A 398 4.39 -22.10 -13.94
CA ARG A 398 5.52 -23.04 -13.85
C ARG A 398 5.28 -24.33 -14.66
N SER A 399 4.08 -24.89 -14.57
CA SER A 399 3.75 -26.13 -15.31
C SER A 399 3.73 -25.93 -16.84
N LYS A 400 3.41 -24.74 -17.32
CA LYS A 400 3.44 -24.40 -18.75
C LYS A 400 4.85 -24.17 -19.30
N ASN A 401 5.80 -23.81 -18.44
CA ASN A 401 7.19 -23.53 -18.80
C ASN A 401 8.12 -24.74 -18.60
N LEU A 402 7.63 -25.87 -18.09
CA LEU A 402 8.39 -27.12 -18.07
C LEU A 402 8.44 -27.68 -19.50
N PRO A 403 9.62 -28.05 -20.02
CA PRO A 403 9.71 -28.76 -21.30
C PRO A 403 8.91 -30.06 -21.22
N LYS A 404 8.14 -30.36 -22.29
CA LYS A 404 7.39 -31.60 -22.44
C LYS A 404 8.36 -32.78 -22.64
#